data_024ce7ab9e7a7a820627603de9bb4d43
#
_entry.id   024ce7ab9e7a7a820627603de9bb4d43
#
_cell.length_a   1.000
_cell.length_b   1.000
_cell.length_c   1.000
_cell.angle_alpha   90.00
_cell.angle_beta   90.00
_cell.angle_gamma   90.00
#
_symmetry.space_group_name_H-M   'P 1'
#
loop_
_entity.id
_entity.type
_entity.pdbx_description
1 polymer ?
#
loop_
_entity_poly.entity_id
_entity_poly.type
_entity_poly.pdbx_seq_one_letter_code
_entity_poly.pdbx_strand_id
1 'polypeptide(L)'
;VVVSLTSIPSRLAYVDLPVRSVLDQSRPPELTVLWLHRSLASSIPHRLAELVGPRFAIRYVDGTSSHRKLVHSLEAFPDRVIVTCDDDVMYDRAWLAMLWADHELHPRDVIAHEGRAVAYTADGATKPYAEWRWEARAGVSYPAFVPVGYGGALYPPHSLSPEVTDAALYLTLSPTADDLWFKMMSLHAGTTSRRTTDPVAKPTPVIGAKGSALAQTNIVHDKNRVQWDALCTRFGHTTPLRVD
;
A
#
# COMPACT_ATOMS: atom_id res chain seq x y z
N VAL A 1 -11.67 -9.28 7.40
CA VAL A 1 -10.60 -8.50 6.74
C VAL A 1 -9.93 -9.33 5.66
N VAL A 2 -9.67 -8.71 4.52
CA VAL A 2 -8.90 -9.30 3.41
C VAL A 2 -7.51 -8.66 3.38
N VAL A 3 -6.45 -9.46 3.39
CA VAL A 3 -5.09 -8.98 3.13
C VAL A 3 -4.77 -9.19 1.66
N SER A 4 -4.19 -8.19 1.02
CA SER A 4 -3.98 -8.15 -0.42
C SER A 4 -2.56 -7.74 -0.78
N LEU A 5 -1.94 -8.49 -1.67
CA LEU A 5 -0.60 -8.21 -2.17
C LEU A 5 -0.49 -8.54 -3.66
N THR A 6 0.58 -8.07 -4.26
CA THR A 6 0.95 -8.41 -5.64
C THR A 6 2.43 -8.76 -5.70
N SER A 7 2.86 -9.45 -6.74
CA SER A 7 4.27 -9.80 -6.95
C SER A 7 4.66 -9.70 -8.43
N ILE A 8 5.96 -9.73 -8.69
CA ILE A 8 6.57 -9.69 -10.01
C ILE A 8 7.36 -10.98 -10.27
N PRO A 9 7.66 -11.32 -11.54
CA PRO A 9 8.33 -12.58 -11.88
C PRO A 9 9.62 -12.85 -11.07
N SER A 10 10.44 -11.83 -10.88
CA SER A 10 11.74 -11.94 -10.19
C SER A 10 11.64 -12.25 -8.68
N ARG A 11 10.47 -11.99 -8.07
CA ARG A 11 10.22 -12.22 -6.63
C ARG A 11 9.37 -13.46 -6.36
N LEU A 12 8.82 -14.08 -7.41
CA LEU A 12 7.87 -15.19 -7.27
C LEU A 12 8.46 -16.38 -6.49
N ALA A 13 9.79 -16.58 -6.57
CA ALA A 13 10.50 -17.64 -5.83
C ALA A 13 10.51 -17.44 -4.30
N TYR A 14 10.21 -16.24 -3.81
CA TYR A 14 10.34 -15.87 -2.40
C TYR A 14 9.01 -15.41 -1.77
N VAL A 15 7.97 -15.16 -2.57
CA VAL A 15 6.70 -14.57 -2.09
C VAL A 15 5.93 -15.47 -1.11
N ASP A 16 6.24 -16.75 -1.04
CA ASP A 16 5.70 -17.64 -0.03
C ASP A 16 6.07 -17.22 1.40
N LEU A 17 7.22 -16.57 1.62
CA LEU A 17 7.65 -16.10 2.93
C LEU A 17 6.78 -14.95 3.47
N PRO A 18 6.56 -13.83 2.73
CA PRO A 18 5.57 -12.82 3.11
C PRO A 18 4.18 -13.42 3.34
N VAL A 19 3.71 -14.27 2.42
CA VAL A 19 2.38 -14.91 2.56
C VAL A 19 2.30 -15.71 3.86
N ARG A 20 3.30 -16.51 4.21
CA ARG A 20 3.34 -17.27 5.48
C ARG A 20 3.29 -16.34 6.69
N SER A 21 4.05 -15.23 6.68
CA SER A 21 4.04 -14.26 7.79
C SER A 21 2.65 -13.61 7.96
N VAL A 22 1.90 -13.40 6.88
CA VAL A 22 0.52 -12.88 6.92
C VAL A 22 -0.46 -13.95 7.40
N LEU A 23 -0.28 -15.20 7.01
CA LEU A 23 -1.16 -16.31 7.46
C LEU A 23 -0.94 -16.68 8.94
N ASP A 24 0.26 -16.39 9.50
CA ASP A 24 0.64 -16.65 10.91
C ASP A 24 0.38 -15.45 11.85
N GLN A 25 -0.44 -14.50 11.45
CA GLN A 25 -0.77 -13.34 12.29
C GLN A 25 -1.53 -13.76 13.57
N SER A 26 -1.31 -13.06 14.70
CA SER A 26 -2.07 -13.24 15.94
C SER A 26 -3.57 -12.98 15.76
N ARG A 27 -3.91 -12.05 14.86
CA ARG A 27 -5.25 -11.87 14.29
C ARG A 27 -5.19 -12.33 12.83
N PRO A 28 -5.53 -13.58 12.51
CA PRO A 28 -5.42 -14.06 11.14
C PRO A 28 -6.44 -13.37 10.23
N PRO A 29 -6.06 -13.05 8.97
CA PRO A 29 -7.02 -12.58 7.98
C PRO A 29 -8.05 -13.67 7.63
N GLU A 30 -9.23 -13.27 7.21
CA GLU A 30 -10.22 -14.20 6.67
C GLU A 30 -9.75 -14.75 5.32
N LEU A 31 -9.10 -13.90 4.53
CA LEU A 31 -8.54 -14.27 3.24
C LEU A 31 -7.29 -13.42 2.95
N THR A 32 -6.26 -14.05 2.45
CA THR A 32 -5.11 -13.39 1.81
C THR A 32 -5.19 -13.63 0.31
N VAL A 33 -5.10 -12.57 -0.50
CA VAL A 33 -5.15 -12.66 -1.97
C VAL A 33 -3.85 -12.15 -2.56
N LEU A 34 -3.21 -13.00 -3.35
CA LEU A 34 -2.06 -12.63 -4.18
C LEU A 34 -2.53 -12.39 -5.62
N TRP A 35 -2.43 -11.14 -6.07
CA TRP A 35 -2.77 -10.76 -7.44
C TRP A 35 -1.55 -10.86 -8.34
N LEU A 36 -1.62 -11.69 -9.36
CA LEU A 36 -0.52 -11.90 -10.32
C LEU A 36 -0.97 -11.56 -11.74
N HIS A 37 0.00 -11.19 -12.57
CA HIS A 37 -0.26 -11.12 -14.01
C HIS A 37 -0.54 -12.53 -14.55
N ARG A 38 -1.52 -12.64 -15.45
CA ARG A 38 -2.02 -13.90 -16.02
C ARG A 38 -0.91 -14.80 -16.62
N SER A 39 0.12 -14.18 -17.20
CA SER A 39 1.26 -14.93 -17.75
C SER A 39 2.04 -15.77 -16.73
N LEU A 40 1.87 -15.52 -15.44
CA LEU A 40 2.55 -16.24 -14.36
C LEU A 40 1.81 -17.50 -13.90
N ALA A 41 0.63 -17.80 -14.45
CA ALA A 41 -0.21 -18.90 -14.00
C ALA A 41 0.48 -20.28 -14.10
N SER A 42 1.35 -20.48 -15.10
CA SER A 42 2.12 -21.71 -15.28
C SER A 42 3.46 -21.73 -14.53
N SER A 43 3.81 -20.66 -13.81
CA SER A 43 5.13 -20.48 -13.19
C SER A 43 5.06 -20.40 -11.66
N ILE A 44 3.95 -20.84 -11.05
CA ILE A 44 3.75 -20.78 -9.61
C ILE A 44 4.68 -21.78 -8.91
N PRO A 45 5.59 -21.33 -8.02
CA PRO A 45 6.45 -22.22 -7.25
C PRO A 45 5.63 -23.16 -6.36
N HIS A 46 6.09 -24.40 -6.21
CA HIS A 46 5.42 -25.41 -5.39
C HIS A 46 5.14 -24.93 -3.95
N ARG A 47 6.14 -24.30 -3.29
CA ARG A 47 6.00 -23.74 -1.94
C ARG A 47 4.86 -22.74 -1.80
N LEU A 48 4.58 -21.98 -2.87
CA LEU A 48 3.48 -21.01 -2.89
C LEU A 48 2.15 -21.71 -3.20
N ALA A 49 2.15 -22.68 -4.14
CA ALA A 49 0.97 -23.44 -4.50
C ALA A 49 0.40 -24.25 -3.32
N GLU A 50 1.26 -24.81 -2.48
CA GLU A 50 0.87 -25.56 -1.27
C GLU A 50 0.12 -24.69 -0.22
N LEU A 51 0.26 -23.37 -0.26
CA LEU A 51 -0.45 -22.48 0.65
C LEU A 51 -1.89 -22.21 0.22
N VAL A 52 -2.23 -22.48 -1.04
CA VAL A 52 -3.58 -22.22 -1.57
C VAL A 52 -4.62 -23.05 -0.82
N GLY A 53 -5.64 -22.38 -0.31
CA GLY A 53 -6.67 -23.00 0.50
C GLY A 53 -7.70 -21.97 0.99
N PRO A 54 -8.47 -22.29 2.02
CA PRO A 54 -9.56 -21.41 2.49
C PRO A 54 -9.14 -20.00 2.88
N ARG A 55 -7.89 -19.80 3.31
CA ARG A 55 -7.37 -18.50 3.76
C ARG A 55 -6.36 -17.86 2.81
N PHE A 56 -5.98 -18.52 1.71
CA PHE A 56 -5.07 -17.97 0.72
C PHE A 56 -5.49 -18.34 -0.70
N ALA A 57 -5.59 -17.33 -1.56
CA ALA A 57 -5.91 -17.50 -2.97
C ALA A 57 -4.94 -16.72 -3.86
N ILE A 58 -4.60 -17.32 -5.01
CA ILE A 58 -3.91 -16.64 -6.12
C ILE A 58 -4.95 -16.26 -7.15
N ARG A 59 -4.99 -14.99 -7.53
CA ARG A 59 -5.88 -14.48 -8.58
C ARG A 59 -5.08 -13.82 -9.70
N TYR A 60 -5.59 -13.91 -10.92
CA TYR A 60 -4.88 -13.48 -12.13
C TYR A 60 -5.59 -12.34 -12.82
N VAL A 61 -4.80 -11.33 -13.23
CA VAL A 61 -5.25 -10.11 -13.91
C VAL A 61 -4.29 -9.76 -15.06
N ASP A 62 -4.67 -8.82 -15.91
CA ASP A 62 -3.86 -8.43 -17.07
C ASP A 62 -2.92 -7.24 -16.79
N GLY A 63 -3.15 -6.46 -15.72
CA GLY A 63 -2.29 -5.37 -15.32
C GLY A 63 -0.96 -5.81 -14.69
N THR A 64 0.09 -5.00 -14.78
CA THR A 64 1.42 -5.27 -14.21
C THR A 64 1.85 -4.28 -13.14
N SER A 65 1.12 -3.16 -12.93
CA SER A 65 1.47 -2.14 -11.95
C SER A 65 1.28 -2.60 -10.51
N SER A 66 1.97 -1.96 -9.56
CA SER A 66 1.82 -2.21 -8.12
C SER A 66 0.43 -1.89 -7.57
N HIS A 67 -0.34 -1.04 -8.26
CA HIS A 67 -1.74 -0.72 -7.93
C HIS A 67 -2.62 -1.97 -7.81
N ARG A 68 -2.27 -3.06 -8.51
CA ARG A 68 -2.99 -4.35 -8.45
C ARG A 68 -3.28 -4.82 -7.04
N LYS A 69 -2.35 -4.57 -6.10
CA LYS A 69 -2.52 -5.03 -4.72
C LYS A 69 -3.77 -4.47 -4.04
N LEU A 70 -4.30 -3.32 -4.48
CA LEU A 70 -5.49 -2.73 -3.89
C LEU A 70 -6.67 -2.68 -4.86
N VAL A 71 -6.49 -2.18 -6.09
CA VAL A 71 -7.61 -1.90 -7.00
C VAL A 71 -8.49 -3.12 -7.25
N HIS A 72 -7.90 -4.27 -7.53
CA HIS A 72 -8.68 -5.50 -7.77
C HIS A 72 -9.32 -6.08 -6.51
N SER A 73 -8.74 -5.79 -5.34
CA SER A 73 -9.36 -6.21 -4.09
C SER A 73 -10.56 -5.34 -3.73
N LEU A 74 -10.52 -4.04 -4.03
CA LEU A 74 -11.69 -3.15 -3.88
C LEU A 74 -12.84 -3.58 -4.80
N GLU A 75 -12.54 -3.95 -6.04
CA GLU A 75 -13.53 -4.46 -6.99
C GLU A 75 -14.13 -5.81 -6.55
N ALA A 76 -13.28 -6.74 -6.08
CA ALA A 76 -13.71 -8.08 -5.70
C ALA A 76 -14.38 -8.17 -4.32
N PHE A 77 -14.13 -7.20 -3.44
CA PHE A 77 -14.59 -7.19 -2.04
C PHE A 77 -15.00 -5.78 -1.61
N PRO A 78 -16.00 -5.16 -2.27
CA PRO A 78 -16.33 -3.73 -2.09
C PRO A 78 -16.74 -3.36 -0.66
N ASP A 79 -17.33 -4.31 0.09
CA ASP A 79 -17.83 -4.08 1.45
C ASP A 79 -16.88 -4.63 2.53
N ARG A 80 -15.64 -4.94 2.17
CA ARG A 80 -14.67 -5.50 3.11
C ARG A 80 -13.56 -4.52 3.42
N VAL A 81 -13.05 -4.59 4.64
CA VAL A 81 -11.79 -3.93 4.98
C VAL A 81 -10.65 -4.63 4.25
N ILE A 82 -9.89 -3.89 3.45
CA ILE A 82 -8.72 -4.38 2.73
C ILE A 82 -7.45 -3.89 3.42
N VAL A 83 -6.49 -4.78 3.63
CA VAL A 83 -5.15 -4.41 4.10
C VAL A 83 -4.14 -4.77 3.01
N THR A 84 -3.38 -3.79 2.55
CA THR A 84 -2.31 -4.05 1.58
C THR A 84 -0.99 -4.34 2.27
N CYS A 85 -0.18 -5.18 1.65
CA CYS A 85 1.18 -5.48 2.06
C CYS A 85 2.09 -5.73 0.85
N ASP A 86 3.41 -5.75 1.06
CA ASP A 86 4.38 -5.96 -0.01
C ASP A 86 4.90 -7.41 -0.02
N ASP A 87 5.46 -7.82 -1.15
CA ASP A 87 5.89 -9.20 -1.45
C ASP A 87 7.37 -9.49 -1.13
N ASP A 88 8.08 -8.51 -0.58
CA ASP A 88 9.53 -8.59 -0.31
C ASP A 88 9.92 -8.39 1.16
N VAL A 89 8.91 -8.38 2.05
CA VAL A 89 9.11 -8.26 3.50
C VAL A 89 8.21 -9.23 4.27
N MET A 90 8.67 -9.66 5.44
CA MET A 90 7.89 -10.45 6.40
C MET A 90 7.38 -9.55 7.52
N TYR A 91 6.16 -9.79 7.97
CA TYR A 91 5.44 -8.98 8.95
C TYR A 91 5.49 -9.59 10.34
N ASP A 92 5.58 -8.73 11.37
CA ASP A 92 5.44 -9.12 12.78
C ASP A 92 4.09 -9.79 13.03
N ARG A 93 4.01 -10.70 14.00
CA ARG A 93 2.77 -11.43 14.33
C ARG A 93 1.62 -10.52 14.81
N ALA A 94 1.92 -9.37 15.38
CA ALA A 94 0.94 -8.39 15.83
C ALA A 94 0.52 -7.39 14.76
N TRP A 95 1.16 -7.41 13.58
CA TRP A 95 0.98 -6.39 12.53
C TRP A 95 -0.49 -6.14 12.16
N LEU A 96 -1.25 -7.18 11.85
CA LEU A 96 -2.66 -7.03 11.49
C LEU A 96 -3.54 -6.68 12.70
N ALA A 97 -3.19 -7.20 13.88
CA ALA A 97 -3.93 -6.90 15.09
C ALA A 97 -3.85 -5.41 15.49
N MET A 98 -2.68 -4.78 15.32
CA MET A 98 -2.50 -3.36 15.63
C MET A 98 -3.22 -2.45 14.62
N LEU A 99 -3.15 -2.76 13.31
CA LEU A 99 -3.96 -2.05 12.30
C LEU A 99 -5.45 -2.14 12.61
N TRP A 100 -5.90 -3.32 13.02
CA TRP A 100 -7.31 -3.55 13.33
C TRP A 100 -7.75 -2.84 14.60
N ALA A 101 -6.94 -2.79 15.64
CA ALA A 101 -7.25 -2.07 16.88
C ALA A 101 -7.50 -0.58 16.62
N ASP A 102 -6.65 0.04 15.80
CA ASP A 102 -6.87 1.45 15.40
C ASP A 102 -8.11 1.61 14.48
N HIS A 103 -8.39 0.62 13.63
CA HIS A 103 -9.61 0.65 12.82
C HIS A 103 -10.90 0.60 13.68
N GLU A 104 -10.91 -0.15 14.76
CA GLU A 104 -12.06 -0.17 15.69
C GLU A 104 -12.28 1.21 16.35
N LEU A 105 -11.22 1.98 16.59
CA LEU A 105 -11.29 3.33 17.13
C LEU A 105 -11.61 4.38 16.05
N HIS A 106 -11.15 4.17 14.84
CA HIS A 106 -11.25 5.09 13.70
C HIS A 106 -11.77 4.38 12.44
N PRO A 107 -13.04 3.91 12.43
CA PRO A 107 -13.55 2.96 11.43
C PRO A 107 -13.64 3.51 10.01
N ARG A 108 -13.44 4.81 9.81
CA ARG A 108 -13.47 5.45 8.49
C ARG A 108 -12.09 5.88 7.97
N ASP A 109 -11.06 5.85 8.83
CA ASP A 109 -9.73 6.34 8.47
C ASP A 109 -8.93 5.27 7.71
N VAL A 110 -8.12 5.69 6.75
CA VAL A 110 -7.03 4.86 6.21
C VAL A 110 -5.92 4.81 7.24
N ILE A 111 -5.47 3.59 7.62
CA ILE A 111 -4.54 3.41 8.73
C ILE A 111 -3.28 2.70 8.22
N ALA A 112 -2.10 3.19 8.62
CA ALA A 112 -0.84 2.58 8.23
C ALA A 112 0.18 2.55 9.39
N HIS A 113 1.02 1.52 9.42
CA HIS A 113 2.13 1.47 10.37
C HIS A 113 3.21 2.49 10.05
N GLU A 114 3.46 2.70 8.77
CA GLU A 114 4.52 3.58 8.28
C GLU A 114 3.96 4.62 7.31
N GLY A 115 4.56 5.79 7.32
CA GLY A 115 4.20 6.86 6.38
C GLY A 115 5.21 7.99 6.38
N ARG A 116 5.05 8.86 5.41
CA ARG A 116 5.87 10.07 5.25
C ARG A 116 5.00 11.32 5.29
N ALA A 117 5.58 12.43 5.74
CA ALA A 117 4.97 13.75 5.62
C ALA A 117 5.42 14.41 4.31
N VAL A 118 4.47 14.81 3.45
CA VAL A 118 4.79 15.65 2.29
C VAL A 118 5.45 16.93 2.79
N ALA A 119 6.59 17.30 2.21
CA ALA A 119 7.32 18.49 2.59
C ALA A 119 7.22 19.57 1.50
N TYR A 120 7.13 20.82 1.93
CA TYR A 120 7.01 21.99 1.06
C TYR A 120 8.12 22.99 1.33
N THR A 121 8.48 23.78 0.32
CA THR A 121 9.34 24.95 0.42
C THR A 121 8.56 26.14 1.02
N ALA A 122 9.24 27.23 1.34
CA ALA A 122 8.59 28.41 1.91
C ALA A 122 7.59 29.10 0.94
N ASP A 123 7.79 28.92 -0.36
CA ASP A 123 6.90 29.43 -1.42
C ASP A 123 5.80 28.41 -1.80
N GLY A 124 5.71 27.27 -1.09
CA GLY A 124 4.65 26.28 -1.24
C GLY A 124 4.89 25.20 -2.29
N ALA A 125 6.04 25.17 -2.95
CA ALA A 125 6.36 24.08 -3.88
C ALA A 125 6.68 22.77 -3.13
N THR A 126 6.34 21.64 -3.73
CA THR A 126 6.66 20.31 -3.17
C THR A 126 8.17 20.08 -3.20
N LYS A 127 8.76 19.72 -2.06
CA LYS A 127 10.17 19.35 -1.96
C LYS A 127 10.46 17.99 -2.60
N PRO A 128 11.73 17.71 -2.94
CA PRO A 128 12.14 16.37 -3.38
C PRO A 128 11.68 15.28 -2.41
N TYR A 129 11.23 14.13 -2.95
CA TYR A 129 10.69 13.04 -2.12
C TYR A 129 11.65 12.55 -1.04
N ALA A 130 12.95 12.61 -1.28
CA ALA A 130 13.96 12.26 -0.30
C ALA A 130 13.93 13.13 0.98
N GLU A 131 13.38 14.35 0.88
CA GLU A 131 13.20 15.27 2.00
C GLU A 131 11.87 15.07 2.75
N TRP A 132 10.95 14.24 2.23
CA TRP A 132 9.74 13.90 2.95
C TRP A 132 10.11 13.01 4.14
N ARG A 133 9.89 13.54 5.33
CA ARG A 133 10.31 12.85 6.56
C ARG A 133 9.42 11.65 6.86
N TRP A 134 10.03 10.58 7.32
CA TRP A 134 9.30 9.51 7.96
C TRP A 134 8.58 10.05 9.19
N GLU A 135 7.29 9.76 9.29
CA GLU A 135 6.53 10.12 10.49
C GLU A 135 6.92 9.19 11.65
N ALA A 136 7.48 9.77 12.70
CA ALA A 136 7.89 9.02 13.90
C ALA A 136 6.82 9.01 14.99
N ARG A 137 5.92 10.01 15.01
CA ARG A 137 4.88 10.13 16.02
C ARG A 137 3.79 9.08 15.77
N ALA A 138 3.41 8.34 16.81
CA ALA A 138 2.32 7.37 16.77
C ALA A 138 0.95 8.08 16.87
N GLY A 139 -0.09 7.48 16.31
CA GLY A 139 -1.48 7.94 16.41
C GLY A 139 -1.81 9.25 15.67
N VAL A 140 -0.86 9.86 14.97
CA VAL A 140 -1.08 11.14 14.28
C VAL A 140 -1.89 10.97 13.00
N SER A 141 -2.67 12.01 12.68
CA SER A 141 -3.40 12.11 11.43
C SER A 141 -3.38 13.56 10.95
N TYR A 142 -2.99 13.78 9.71
CA TYR A 142 -3.02 15.08 9.06
C TYR A 142 -3.00 14.92 7.54
N PRO A 143 -3.49 15.93 6.78
CA PRO A 143 -3.64 15.81 5.32
C PRO A 143 -2.36 15.44 4.57
N ALA A 144 -1.20 15.94 5.00
CA ALA A 144 0.09 15.66 4.37
C ALA A 144 0.70 14.28 4.74
N PHE A 145 0.07 13.49 5.64
CA PHE A 145 0.53 12.14 5.96
C PHE A 145 0.21 11.18 4.81
N VAL A 146 1.23 10.60 4.23
CA VAL A 146 1.17 9.61 3.14
C VAL A 146 1.46 8.23 3.72
N PRO A 147 0.48 7.33 3.80
CA PRO A 147 0.73 5.92 4.09
C PRO A 147 1.74 5.31 3.13
N VAL A 148 2.67 4.49 3.62
CA VAL A 148 3.65 3.77 2.79
C VAL A 148 3.39 2.28 2.91
N GLY A 149 3.03 1.66 1.78
CA GLY A 149 2.47 0.32 1.71
C GLY A 149 3.39 -0.79 2.22
N TYR A 150 4.72 -0.57 2.20
CA TYR A 150 5.63 -1.59 2.71
C TYR A 150 5.42 -1.91 4.20
N GLY A 151 4.99 -0.93 4.99
CA GLY A 151 4.61 -1.12 6.40
C GLY A 151 3.23 -1.77 6.57
N GLY A 152 2.43 -1.80 5.52
CA GLY A 152 1.02 -2.18 5.54
C GLY A 152 0.09 -1.00 5.71
N ALA A 153 -0.99 -1.00 4.93
CA ALA A 153 -2.05 0.02 5.00
C ALA A 153 -3.43 -0.62 4.94
N LEU A 154 -4.31 -0.19 5.85
CA LEU A 154 -5.69 -0.64 6.00
C LEU A 154 -6.63 0.38 5.38
N TYR A 155 -7.51 -0.10 4.51
CA TYR A 155 -8.51 0.69 3.80
C TYR A 155 -9.91 0.19 4.17
N PRO A 156 -10.70 0.97 4.92
CA PRO A 156 -12.11 0.67 5.14
C PRO A 156 -12.91 0.69 3.83
N PRO A 157 -14.07 0.02 3.77
CA PRO A 157 -14.98 0.15 2.65
C PRO A 157 -15.29 1.63 2.36
N HIS A 158 -15.33 1.98 1.07
CA HIS A 158 -15.67 3.34 0.60
C HIS A 158 -14.76 4.47 1.12
N SER A 159 -13.57 4.15 1.63
CA SER A 159 -12.61 5.15 2.12
C SER A 159 -11.84 5.87 1.01
N LEU A 160 -11.96 5.43 -0.22
CA LEU A 160 -11.29 6.00 -1.38
C LEU A 160 -12.31 6.48 -2.42
N SER A 161 -11.95 7.51 -3.20
CA SER A 161 -12.75 7.95 -4.34
C SER A 161 -13.00 6.79 -5.32
N PRO A 162 -14.19 6.70 -5.95
CA PRO A 162 -14.48 5.69 -6.97
C PRO A 162 -13.48 5.66 -8.13
N GLU A 163 -12.80 6.76 -8.42
CA GLU A 163 -11.75 6.83 -9.45
C GLU A 163 -10.52 5.96 -9.11
N VAL A 164 -10.42 5.43 -7.90
CA VAL A 164 -9.29 4.60 -7.46
C VAL A 164 -9.00 3.42 -8.38
N THR A 165 -10.02 2.88 -9.04
CA THR A 165 -9.91 1.74 -9.97
C THR A 165 -9.74 2.16 -11.43
N ASP A 166 -9.71 3.46 -11.75
CA ASP A 166 -9.49 3.94 -13.11
C ASP A 166 -8.05 3.72 -13.56
N ALA A 167 -7.83 2.63 -14.31
CA ALA A 167 -6.52 2.22 -14.77
C ALA A 167 -5.87 3.23 -15.74
N ALA A 168 -6.65 3.89 -16.60
CA ALA A 168 -6.12 4.89 -17.51
C ALA A 168 -5.58 6.09 -16.73
N LEU A 169 -6.26 6.46 -15.67
CA LEU A 169 -5.93 7.61 -14.84
C LEU A 169 -4.67 7.34 -13.98
N TYR A 170 -4.63 6.23 -13.22
CA TYR A 170 -3.45 5.96 -12.39
C TYR A 170 -2.20 5.63 -13.19
N LEU A 171 -2.32 4.96 -14.34
CA LEU A 171 -1.17 4.69 -15.21
C LEU A 171 -0.62 5.95 -15.89
N THR A 172 -1.45 6.98 -16.05
CA THR A 172 -1.02 8.28 -16.59
C THR A 172 -0.37 9.15 -15.51
N LEU A 173 -0.98 9.26 -14.34
CA LEU A 173 -0.59 10.24 -13.31
C LEU A 173 0.45 9.69 -12.32
N SER A 174 0.34 8.41 -11.99
CA SER A 174 1.14 7.78 -10.93
C SER A 174 1.55 6.34 -11.29
N PRO A 175 2.18 6.10 -12.46
CA PRO A 175 2.41 4.75 -12.99
C PRO A 175 3.26 3.85 -12.10
N THR A 176 4.09 4.43 -11.23
CA THR A 176 5.05 3.69 -10.39
C THR A 176 4.95 4.00 -8.89
N ALA A 177 3.98 4.83 -8.46
CA ALA A 177 3.81 5.27 -7.08
C ALA A 177 2.37 5.07 -6.60
N ASP A 178 1.99 3.82 -6.42
CA ASP A 178 0.66 3.40 -5.96
C ASP A 178 0.28 4.00 -4.59
N ASP A 179 1.22 4.12 -3.65
CA ASP A 179 0.98 4.76 -2.35
C ASP A 179 0.51 6.22 -2.51
N LEU A 180 1.09 6.96 -3.46
CA LEU A 180 0.69 8.34 -3.74
C LEU A 180 -0.69 8.41 -4.39
N TRP A 181 -0.99 7.46 -5.29
CA TRP A 181 -2.32 7.32 -5.87
C TRP A 181 -3.37 7.07 -4.80
N PHE A 182 -3.17 6.07 -3.95
CA PHE A 182 -4.13 5.73 -2.90
C PHE A 182 -4.29 6.86 -1.88
N LYS A 183 -3.20 7.57 -1.56
CA LYS A 183 -3.28 8.78 -0.73
C LYS A 183 -4.12 9.86 -1.40
N MET A 184 -3.92 10.14 -2.69
CA MET A 184 -4.72 11.14 -3.41
C MET A 184 -6.20 10.72 -3.44
N MET A 185 -6.50 9.46 -3.66
CA MET A 185 -7.88 8.95 -3.65
C MET A 185 -8.55 9.06 -2.27
N SER A 186 -7.79 8.90 -1.18
CA SER A 186 -8.32 9.14 0.16
C SER A 186 -8.59 10.63 0.41
N LEU A 187 -7.69 11.52 -0.01
CA LEU A 187 -7.88 12.97 0.07
C LEU A 187 -9.10 13.42 -0.72
N HIS A 188 -9.25 12.91 -1.95
CA HIS A 188 -10.36 13.25 -2.83
C HIS A 188 -11.71 12.74 -2.31
N ALA A 189 -11.72 11.64 -1.56
CA ALA A 189 -12.89 11.14 -0.83
C ALA A 189 -13.15 11.88 0.50
N GLY A 190 -12.29 12.79 0.92
CA GLY A 190 -12.36 13.45 2.23
C GLY A 190 -12.01 12.52 3.40
N THR A 191 -11.31 11.42 3.13
CA THR A 191 -10.93 10.43 4.14
C THR A 191 -9.61 10.79 4.80
N THR A 192 -9.57 10.72 6.12
CA THR A 192 -8.36 10.90 6.92
C THR A 192 -7.41 9.73 6.73
N SER A 193 -6.11 10.02 6.66
CA SER A 193 -5.05 9.01 6.78
C SER A 193 -4.34 9.15 8.12
N ARG A 194 -4.11 8.02 8.79
CA ARG A 194 -3.59 7.96 10.17
C ARG A 194 -2.42 6.99 10.28
N ARG A 195 -1.43 7.34 11.09
CA ARG A 195 -0.44 6.38 11.58
C ARG A 195 -0.99 5.62 12.78
N THR A 196 -0.67 4.32 12.92
CA THR A 196 -1.09 3.51 14.08
C THR A 196 -0.64 4.12 15.41
N THR A 197 -1.46 3.93 16.45
CA THR A 197 -1.15 4.36 17.83
C THR A 197 -0.09 3.47 18.47
N ASP A 198 -0.03 2.20 18.08
CA ASP A 198 0.96 1.23 18.57
C ASP A 198 1.64 0.55 17.37
N PRO A 199 2.65 1.22 16.76
CA PRO A 199 3.33 0.68 15.58
C PRO A 199 4.20 -0.51 15.97
N VAL A 200 4.06 -1.60 15.21
CA VAL A 200 4.93 -2.78 15.34
C VAL A 200 6.33 -2.52 14.79
N ALA A 201 7.25 -3.46 15.03
CA ALA A 201 8.57 -3.44 14.42
C ALA A 201 8.48 -3.37 12.89
N LYS A 202 9.44 -2.67 12.27
CA LYS A 202 9.52 -2.59 10.80
C LYS A 202 9.58 -3.99 10.18
N PRO A 203 8.89 -4.20 9.06
CA PRO A 203 8.92 -5.49 8.38
C PRO A 203 10.34 -5.95 8.05
N THR A 204 10.59 -7.25 8.19
CA THR A 204 11.90 -7.85 7.93
C THR A 204 12.05 -8.12 6.43
N PRO A 205 13.06 -7.57 5.75
CA PRO A 205 13.28 -7.82 4.34
C PRO A 205 13.56 -9.29 4.03
N VAL A 206 12.97 -9.81 2.96
CA VAL A 206 13.28 -11.14 2.43
C VAL A 206 14.63 -11.11 1.69
N ILE A 207 15.59 -11.94 2.13
CA ILE A 207 16.90 -12.05 1.50
C ILE A 207 16.71 -12.64 0.09
N GLY A 208 17.25 -11.97 -0.93
CA GLY A 208 17.11 -12.36 -2.34
C GLY A 208 16.04 -11.60 -3.12
N ALA A 209 15.08 -10.96 -2.45
CA ALA A 209 14.03 -10.17 -3.13
C ALA A 209 14.49 -8.76 -3.56
N LYS A 210 15.72 -8.36 -3.28
CA LYS A 210 16.25 -6.99 -3.42
C LYS A 210 16.52 -6.50 -4.85
N GLY A 211 16.34 -7.32 -5.89
CA GLY A 211 16.88 -7.03 -7.24
C GLY A 211 16.11 -5.99 -8.08
N SER A 212 14.91 -5.55 -7.71
CA SER A 212 14.06 -4.73 -8.58
C SER A 212 13.19 -3.74 -7.81
N ALA A 213 13.79 -3.00 -6.89
CA ALA A 213 13.04 -2.04 -6.10
C ALA A 213 12.64 -0.82 -6.95
N LEU A 214 11.33 -0.64 -7.20
CA LEU A 214 10.74 0.61 -7.71
C LEU A 214 11.22 1.82 -6.90
N ALA A 215 11.47 1.62 -5.60
CA ALA A 215 12.05 2.61 -4.71
C ALA A 215 13.34 3.24 -5.24
N GLN A 216 14.25 2.47 -5.85
CA GLN A 216 15.50 3.02 -6.37
C GLN A 216 15.24 4.01 -7.51
N THR A 217 14.37 3.67 -8.46
CA THR A 217 14.02 4.56 -9.58
C THR A 217 13.17 5.75 -9.12
N ASN A 218 12.22 5.52 -8.22
CA ASN A 218 11.30 6.57 -7.75
C ASN A 218 11.97 7.58 -6.83
N ILE A 219 12.95 7.16 -6.02
CA ILE A 219 13.65 8.05 -5.07
C ILE A 219 14.83 8.73 -5.76
N VAL A 220 15.70 7.98 -6.45
CA VAL A 220 16.93 8.52 -7.07
C VAL A 220 16.61 9.56 -8.17
N HIS A 221 15.56 9.33 -8.95
CA HIS A 221 15.13 10.25 -10.02
C HIS A 221 13.97 11.14 -9.61
N ASP A 222 13.64 11.23 -8.32
CA ASP A 222 12.56 12.05 -7.74
C ASP A 222 11.20 11.90 -8.45
N LYS A 223 10.95 10.72 -9.04
CA LYS A 223 9.71 10.45 -9.76
C LYS A 223 8.48 10.50 -8.86
N ASN A 224 8.63 10.19 -7.58
CA ASN A 224 7.54 10.30 -6.63
C ASN A 224 7.02 11.74 -6.52
N ARG A 225 7.90 12.74 -6.43
CA ARG A 225 7.48 14.15 -6.41
C ARG A 225 6.76 14.54 -7.71
N VAL A 226 7.31 14.15 -8.86
CA VAL A 226 6.69 14.47 -10.16
C VAL A 226 5.28 13.87 -10.26
N GLN A 227 5.10 12.62 -9.83
CA GLN A 227 3.80 11.95 -9.82
C GLN A 227 2.85 12.61 -8.80
N TRP A 228 3.35 12.98 -7.62
CA TRP A 228 2.56 13.72 -6.63
C TRP A 228 2.06 15.07 -7.16
N ASP A 229 2.94 15.85 -7.79
CA ASP A 229 2.59 17.16 -8.36
C ASP A 229 1.54 17.02 -9.48
N ALA A 230 1.64 15.97 -10.31
CA ALA A 230 0.64 15.65 -11.33
C ALA A 230 -0.72 15.31 -10.71
N LEU A 231 -0.73 14.53 -9.63
CA LEU A 231 -1.94 14.20 -8.87
C LEU A 231 -2.55 15.45 -8.23
N CYS A 232 -1.74 16.28 -7.57
CA CYS A 232 -2.19 17.54 -6.96
C CYS A 232 -2.83 18.47 -8.00
N THR A 233 -2.22 18.60 -9.16
CA THR A 233 -2.74 19.42 -10.27
C THR A 233 -4.08 18.87 -10.76
N ARG A 234 -4.18 17.56 -10.98
CA ARG A 234 -5.41 16.92 -11.51
C ARG A 234 -6.58 17.01 -10.54
N PHE A 235 -6.34 16.88 -9.25
CA PHE A 235 -7.38 16.82 -8.21
C PHE A 235 -7.55 18.13 -7.41
N GLY A 236 -6.90 19.21 -7.82
CA GLY A 236 -7.09 20.53 -7.24
C GLY A 236 -6.43 20.76 -5.89
N HIS A 237 -5.44 19.94 -5.50
CA HIS A 237 -4.64 20.11 -4.27
C HIS A 237 -3.38 20.93 -4.54
N THR A 238 -3.54 22.15 -5.08
CA THR A 238 -2.43 23.02 -5.49
C THR A 238 -1.83 23.87 -4.35
N THR A 239 -2.45 23.84 -3.17
CA THR A 239 -1.91 24.48 -1.97
C THR A 239 -1.27 23.47 -1.03
N PRO A 240 -0.22 23.83 -0.27
CA PRO A 240 0.41 22.93 0.69
C PRO A 240 -0.60 22.28 1.64
N LEU A 241 -0.52 20.96 1.77
CA LEU A 241 -1.31 20.23 2.75
C LEU A 241 -0.79 20.47 4.17
N ARG A 242 -1.69 20.53 5.15
CA ARG A 242 -1.31 20.70 6.54
C ARG A 242 -0.50 19.50 7.05
N VAL A 243 0.48 19.80 7.93
CA VAL A 243 1.39 18.82 8.55
C VAL A 243 1.17 18.69 10.06
N ASP A 244 0.14 19.30 10.58
CA ASP A 244 -0.28 19.37 11.99
C ASP A 244 -1.81 19.34 12.13
#